data_9d9d5bffe2d156139da2f4026fdae41d
#
_entry.id   9d9d5bffe2d156139da2f4026fdae41d
#
_cell.length_a   1.000
_cell.length_b   1.000
_cell.length_c   1.000
_cell.angle_alpha   90.00
_cell.angle_beta   90.00
_cell.angle_gamma   90.00
#
_symmetry.space_group_name_H-M   'P 1'
#
loop_
_entity.id
_entity.type
_entity.pdbx_description
1 polymer ?
#
loop_
_entity_poly.entity_id
_entity_poly.type
_entity_poly.pdbx_seq_one_letter_code
_entity_poly.pdbx_strand_id
1 'polypeptide(L)'
;MFDVGGVLGGILAGHISDRLGARAITAASFMYCASPALFFYRSYGHVSLTVNIILMFITGMFVNGPYALITTAVSADLGTHSSLEGNSRALATVTAIIDGTGSVGAAIGPLITGYISSTSWSAVFTMLMVAALIAGLLLTRLVVAEVAAKIEESRSQGGSASRSPVQALEV
;
A
#
# COMPACT_ATOMS: atom_id res chain seq x y z
N MET A 1 18.89 8.34 4.19
CA MET A 1 17.85 9.21 3.58
C MET A 1 16.66 8.43 3.04
N PHE A 2 16.86 7.23 2.50
CA PHE A 2 15.77 6.33 2.08
C PHE A 2 14.77 6.05 3.21
N ASP A 3 15.26 5.65 4.39
CA ASP A 3 14.40 5.34 5.54
C ASP A 3 13.67 6.57 6.10
N VAL A 4 14.32 7.76 6.05
CA VAL A 4 13.67 9.02 6.45
C VAL A 4 12.51 9.34 5.50
N GLY A 5 12.73 9.19 4.19
CA GLY A 5 11.66 9.27 3.20
C GLY A 5 10.55 8.24 3.45
N GLY A 6 10.95 7.02 3.82
CA GLY A 6 10.03 5.94 4.16
C GLY A 6 9.12 6.23 5.35
N VAL A 7 9.65 6.79 6.42
CA VAL A 7 8.87 7.21 7.60
C VAL A 7 7.84 8.27 7.21
N LEU A 8 8.26 9.31 6.49
CA LEU A 8 7.35 10.35 6.01
C LEU A 8 6.32 9.78 5.01
N GLY A 9 6.74 8.86 4.15
CA GLY A 9 5.85 8.15 3.23
C GLY A 9 4.77 7.37 3.95
N GLY A 10 5.11 6.66 5.03
CA GLY A 10 4.16 5.95 5.87
C GLY A 10 3.14 6.87 6.53
N ILE A 11 3.60 8.00 7.08
CA ILE A 11 2.72 9.01 7.70
C ILE A 11 1.78 9.63 6.66
N LEU A 12 2.31 10.02 5.49
CA LEU A 12 1.53 10.61 4.41
C LEU A 12 0.52 9.61 3.84
N ALA A 13 0.95 8.38 3.59
CA ALA A 13 0.09 7.32 3.10
C ALA A 13 -1.04 7.01 4.10
N GLY A 14 -0.75 6.94 5.40
CA GLY A 14 -1.74 6.80 6.46
C GLY A 14 -2.75 7.94 6.45
N HIS A 15 -2.27 9.18 6.47
CA HIS A 15 -3.14 10.36 6.49
C HIS A 15 -4.03 10.47 5.23
N ILE A 16 -3.48 10.19 4.04
CA ILE A 16 -4.25 10.19 2.79
C ILE A 16 -5.29 9.06 2.81
N SER A 17 -4.89 7.86 3.25
CA SER A 17 -5.75 6.70 3.38
C SER A 17 -6.94 6.96 4.31
N ASP A 18 -6.69 7.57 5.46
CA ASP A 18 -7.73 7.88 6.44
C ASP A 18 -8.72 8.93 5.92
N ARG A 19 -8.21 9.96 5.21
CA ARG A 19 -9.07 10.97 4.59
C ARG A 19 -9.94 10.43 3.45
N LEU A 20 -9.39 9.54 2.64
CA LEU A 20 -10.10 8.95 1.51
C LEU A 20 -10.98 7.77 1.94
N GLY A 21 -10.73 7.20 3.13
CA GLY A 21 -11.32 5.96 3.58
C GLY A 21 -11.07 4.81 2.61
N ALA A 22 -9.95 4.83 1.85
CA ALA A 22 -9.66 3.95 0.74
C ALA A 22 -8.20 3.47 0.83
N ARG A 23 -7.98 2.41 1.58
CA ARG A 23 -6.65 1.91 1.93
C ARG A 23 -5.95 1.24 0.76
N ALA A 24 -6.66 0.38 0.04
CA ALA A 24 -6.10 -0.32 -1.11
C ALA A 24 -5.79 0.65 -2.26
N ILE A 25 -6.65 1.65 -2.50
CA ILE A 25 -6.43 2.67 -3.52
C ILE A 25 -5.16 3.46 -3.22
N THR A 26 -4.99 3.90 -1.97
CA THR A 26 -3.80 4.67 -1.55
C THR A 26 -2.54 3.82 -1.68
N ALA A 27 -2.53 2.57 -1.21
CA ALA A 27 -1.39 1.67 -1.32
C ALA A 27 -1.01 1.40 -2.79
N ALA A 28 -2.00 1.12 -3.64
CA ALA A 28 -1.76 0.89 -5.07
C ALA A 28 -1.22 2.14 -5.77
N SER A 29 -1.76 3.33 -5.46
CA SER A 29 -1.28 4.60 -6.04
C SER A 29 0.19 4.86 -5.69
N PHE A 30 0.59 4.64 -4.44
CA PHE A 30 1.98 4.77 -4.02
C PHE A 30 2.89 3.76 -4.73
N MET A 31 2.44 2.49 -4.90
CA MET A 31 3.21 1.48 -5.63
C MET A 31 3.39 1.84 -7.11
N TYR A 32 2.35 2.35 -7.77
CA TYR A 32 2.48 2.83 -9.15
C TYR A 32 3.40 4.04 -9.25
N CYS A 33 3.39 4.97 -8.27
CA CYS A 33 4.32 6.09 -8.21
C CYS A 33 5.76 5.66 -7.89
N ALA A 34 5.97 4.54 -7.19
CA ALA A 34 7.30 4.01 -6.90
C ALA A 34 8.06 3.61 -8.17
N SER A 35 7.36 3.06 -9.18
CA SER A 35 7.98 2.62 -10.44
C SER A 35 8.64 3.78 -11.21
N PRO A 36 7.97 4.90 -11.53
CA PRO A 36 8.63 6.04 -12.14
C PRO A 36 9.68 6.69 -11.23
N ALA A 37 9.47 6.72 -9.91
CA ALA A 37 10.48 7.24 -8.98
C ALA A 37 11.80 6.45 -9.07
N LEU A 38 11.72 5.12 -9.13
CA LEU A 38 12.88 4.24 -9.36
C LEU A 38 13.52 4.47 -10.73
N PHE A 39 12.71 4.71 -11.77
CA PHE A 39 13.22 5.03 -13.11
C PHE A 39 14.01 6.34 -13.11
N PHE A 40 13.49 7.39 -12.48
CA PHE A 40 14.20 8.67 -12.34
C PHE A 40 15.47 8.50 -11.49
N TYR A 41 15.41 7.72 -10.41
CA TYR A 41 16.58 7.45 -9.60
C TYR A 41 17.68 6.73 -10.40
N ARG A 42 17.32 5.72 -11.18
CA ARG A 42 18.25 5.04 -12.09
C ARG A 42 18.90 6.00 -13.11
N SER A 43 18.11 6.93 -13.67
CA SER A 43 18.55 7.81 -14.76
C SER A 43 19.38 8.99 -14.26
N TYR A 44 19.04 9.57 -13.13
CA TYR A 44 19.60 10.81 -12.63
C TYR A 44 20.37 10.70 -11.32
N GLY A 45 20.33 9.57 -10.63
CA GLY A 45 20.98 9.37 -9.33
C GLY A 45 22.51 9.52 -9.36
N HIS A 46 23.13 9.42 -10.53
CA HIS A 46 24.57 9.56 -10.71
C HIS A 46 25.04 11.00 -11.02
N VAL A 47 24.11 11.93 -11.29
CA VAL A 47 24.44 13.29 -11.76
C VAL A 47 25.08 14.14 -10.66
N SER A 48 24.57 14.07 -9.43
CA SER A 48 25.05 14.83 -8.28
C SER A 48 24.66 14.15 -6.96
N LEU A 49 25.48 14.33 -5.93
CA LEU A 49 25.17 13.83 -4.60
C LEU A 49 23.82 14.37 -4.07
N THR A 50 23.54 15.64 -4.31
CA THR A 50 22.28 16.27 -3.90
C THR A 50 21.08 15.64 -4.60
N VAL A 51 21.17 15.42 -5.92
CA VAL A 51 20.12 14.75 -6.70
C VAL A 51 19.93 13.31 -6.23
N ASN A 52 21.01 12.59 -5.95
CA ASN A 52 20.96 11.24 -5.41
C ASN A 52 20.18 11.19 -4.09
N ILE A 53 20.50 12.09 -3.15
CA ILE A 53 19.85 12.16 -1.84
C ILE A 53 18.35 12.46 -1.98
N ILE A 54 17.97 13.41 -2.82
CA ILE A 54 16.57 13.78 -3.06
C ILE A 54 15.80 12.61 -3.69
N LEU A 55 16.35 12.00 -4.72
CA LEU A 55 15.70 10.87 -5.40
C LEU A 55 15.59 9.64 -4.50
N MET A 56 16.61 9.40 -3.66
CA MET A 56 16.59 8.32 -2.68
C MET A 56 15.51 8.56 -1.61
N PHE A 57 15.32 9.80 -1.17
CA PHE A 57 14.27 10.20 -0.25
C PHE A 57 12.87 9.99 -0.87
N ILE A 58 12.64 10.47 -2.10
CA ILE A 58 11.37 10.33 -2.82
C ILE A 58 11.05 8.86 -3.07
N THR A 59 12.02 8.07 -3.50
CA THR A 59 11.86 6.64 -3.73
C THR A 59 11.51 5.91 -2.43
N GLY A 60 12.19 6.22 -1.33
CA GLY A 60 11.88 5.69 0.00
C GLY A 60 10.44 6.00 0.44
N MET A 61 9.98 7.22 0.18
CA MET A 61 8.62 7.66 0.50
C MET A 61 7.56 6.81 -0.23
N PHE A 62 7.73 6.55 -1.53
CA PHE A 62 6.77 5.78 -2.31
C PHE A 62 6.85 4.26 -2.08
N VAL A 63 8.01 3.73 -1.76
CA VAL A 63 8.20 2.28 -1.53
C VAL A 63 7.70 1.87 -0.14
N ASN A 64 8.01 2.64 0.91
CA ASN A 64 7.66 2.28 2.28
C ASN A 64 6.23 2.70 2.67
N GLY A 65 5.62 3.68 1.99
CA GLY A 65 4.23 4.10 2.25
C GLY A 65 3.23 2.95 2.20
N PRO A 66 3.18 2.16 1.12
CA PRO A 66 2.29 1.00 1.02
C PRO A 66 2.56 -0.08 2.06
N TYR A 67 3.83 -0.31 2.40
CA TYR A 67 4.19 -1.29 3.43
C TYR A 67 3.57 -0.93 4.79
N ALA A 68 3.69 0.33 5.20
CA ALA A 68 3.08 0.80 6.44
C ALA A 68 1.55 0.67 6.43
N LEU A 69 0.87 0.95 5.31
CA LEU A 69 -0.57 0.77 5.16
C LEU A 69 -0.99 -0.70 5.25
N ILE A 70 -0.27 -1.59 4.59
CA ILE A 70 -0.62 -3.01 4.55
C ILE A 70 -0.44 -3.64 5.94
N THR A 71 0.68 -3.37 6.60
CA THR A 71 0.99 -4.00 7.89
C THR A 71 0.14 -3.47 9.04
N THR A 72 -0.13 -2.17 9.09
CA THR A 72 -0.86 -1.55 10.21
C THR A 72 -2.35 -1.46 9.95
N ALA A 73 -2.75 -0.93 8.81
CA ALA A 73 -4.15 -0.61 8.52
C ALA A 73 -4.97 -1.85 8.15
N VAL A 74 -4.43 -2.74 7.32
CA VAL A 74 -5.11 -4.00 6.97
C VAL A 74 -5.25 -4.91 8.19
N SER A 75 -4.24 -4.95 9.06
CA SER A 75 -4.33 -5.69 10.32
C SER A 75 -5.40 -5.13 11.26
N ALA A 76 -5.53 -3.81 11.32
CA ALA A 76 -6.57 -3.16 12.12
C ALA A 76 -7.98 -3.42 11.57
N ASP A 77 -8.16 -3.38 10.25
CA ASP A 77 -9.46 -3.66 9.61
C ASP A 77 -9.91 -5.11 9.80
N LEU A 78 -8.98 -6.04 9.67
CA LEU A 78 -9.26 -7.45 9.97
C LEU A 78 -9.68 -7.65 11.43
N GLY A 79 -9.13 -6.86 12.37
CA GLY A 79 -9.49 -6.90 13.78
C GLY A 79 -10.92 -6.44 14.08
N THR A 80 -11.48 -5.57 13.25
CA THR A 80 -12.85 -5.05 13.39
C THR A 80 -13.88 -5.85 12.59
N HIS A 81 -13.45 -6.83 11.79
CA HIS A 81 -14.37 -7.64 11.01
C HIS A 81 -15.22 -8.54 11.89
N SER A 82 -16.54 -8.58 11.66
CA SER A 82 -17.53 -9.28 12.48
C SER A 82 -17.25 -10.76 12.73
N SER A 83 -16.57 -11.43 11.81
CA SER A 83 -16.14 -12.83 11.94
C SER A 83 -14.93 -13.04 12.87
N LEU A 84 -14.19 -11.98 13.19
CA LEU A 84 -13.00 -11.98 14.05
C LEU A 84 -13.20 -11.18 15.33
N GLU A 85 -14.34 -10.50 15.46
CA GLU A 85 -14.69 -9.68 16.60
C GLU A 85 -14.72 -10.54 17.88
N GLY A 86 -13.90 -10.17 18.87
CA GLY A 86 -13.74 -10.93 20.11
C GLY A 86 -12.71 -12.06 20.07
N ASN A 87 -12.10 -12.38 18.89
CA ASN A 87 -11.08 -13.42 18.78
C ASN A 87 -9.68 -12.86 18.50
N SER A 88 -9.03 -12.36 19.55
CA SER A 88 -7.67 -11.79 19.47
C SER A 88 -6.62 -12.79 18.94
N ARG A 89 -6.84 -14.09 19.10
CA ARG A 89 -5.92 -15.13 18.60
C ARG A 89 -5.99 -15.25 17.07
N ALA A 90 -7.20 -15.18 16.50
CA ALA A 90 -7.37 -15.23 15.04
C ALA A 90 -6.75 -13.99 14.38
N LEU A 91 -6.94 -12.79 14.97
CA LEU A 91 -6.29 -11.57 14.50
C LEU A 91 -4.77 -11.68 14.53
N ALA A 92 -4.18 -12.12 15.64
CA ALA A 92 -2.74 -12.31 15.77
C ALA A 92 -2.20 -13.30 14.72
N THR A 93 -2.93 -14.38 14.45
CA THR A 93 -2.53 -15.37 13.44
C THR A 93 -2.53 -14.78 12.03
N VAL A 94 -3.56 -14.04 11.65
CA VAL A 94 -3.64 -13.40 10.33
C VAL A 94 -2.54 -12.36 10.15
N THR A 95 -2.32 -11.52 11.16
CA THR A 95 -1.22 -10.53 11.15
C THR A 95 0.14 -11.21 11.02
N ALA A 96 0.37 -12.31 11.75
CA ALA A 96 1.61 -13.08 11.67
C ALA A 96 1.82 -13.72 10.30
N ILE A 97 0.77 -14.17 9.61
CA ILE A 97 0.86 -14.71 8.25
C ILE A 97 1.27 -13.59 7.26
N ILE A 98 0.65 -12.42 7.36
CA ILE A 98 0.97 -11.28 6.51
C ILE A 98 2.43 -10.85 6.71
N ASP A 99 2.85 -10.67 7.96
CA ASP A 99 4.21 -10.26 8.30
C ASP A 99 5.25 -11.33 7.96
N GLY A 100 4.94 -12.60 8.24
CA GLY A 100 5.79 -13.75 7.92
C GLY A 100 6.03 -13.92 6.41
N THR A 101 5.01 -13.76 5.58
CA THR A 101 5.16 -13.81 4.11
C THR A 101 5.98 -12.64 3.60
N GLY A 102 5.81 -11.44 4.17
CA GLY A 102 6.64 -10.27 3.89
C GLY A 102 8.11 -10.50 4.26
N SER A 103 8.36 -11.16 5.40
CA SER A 103 9.72 -11.50 5.87
C SER A 103 10.45 -12.46 4.93
N VAL A 104 9.75 -13.40 4.31
CA VAL A 104 10.33 -14.26 3.26
C VAL A 104 10.80 -13.42 2.07
N GLY A 105 10.00 -12.47 1.62
CA GLY A 105 10.39 -11.54 0.56
C GLY A 105 11.60 -10.68 0.96
N ALA A 106 11.62 -10.21 2.20
CA ALA A 106 12.72 -9.42 2.76
C ALA A 106 14.03 -10.23 2.87
N ALA A 107 13.97 -11.53 3.03
CA ALA A 107 15.14 -12.40 3.04
C ALA A 107 15.65 -12.70 1.60
N ILE A 108 14.75 -13.02 0.68
CA ILE A 108 15.08 -13.39 -0.70
C ILE A 108 15.50 -12.17 -1.53
N GLY A 109 14.87 -11.01 -1.31
CA GLY A 109 15.14 -9.78 -2.05
C GLY A 109 16.61 -9.37 -2.07
N PRO A 110 17.27 -9.20 -0.91
CA PRO A 110 18.69 -8.85 -0.84
C PRO A 110 19.61 -9.91 -1.46
N LEU A 111 19.28 -11.20 -1.36
CA LEU A 111 20.05 -12.29 -1.98
C LEU A 111 20.05 -12.16 -3.50
N ILE A 112 18.87 -11.97 -4.12
CA ILE A 112 18.74 -11.79 -5.56
C ILE A 112 19.42 -10.47 -5.98
N THR A 113 19.23 -9.40 -5.21
CA THR A 113 19.89 -8.10 -5.44
C THR A 113 21.40 -8.24 -5.40
N GLY A 114 21.96 -8.95 -4.43
CA GLY A 114 23.40 -9.18 -4.31
C GLY A 114 23.96 -9.96 -5.50
N TYR A 115 23.24 -10.97 -5.97
CA TYR A 115 23.65 -11.74 -7.17
C TYR A 115 23.60 -10.89 -8.45
N ILE A 116 22.51 -10.14 -8.67
CA ILE A 116 22.35 -9.31 -9.87
C ILE A 116 23.28 -8.09 -9.85
N SER A 117 23.54 -7.50 -8.69
CA SER A 117 24.40 -6.31 -8.56
C SER A 117 25.83 -6.55 -8.99
N SER A 118 26.31 -7.78 -8.88
CA SER A 118 27.64 -8.19 -9.38
C SER A 118 27.76 -8.07 -10.90
N THR A 119 26.64 -8.14 -11.63
CA THR A 119 26.61 -8.03 -13.09
C THR A 119 26.31 -6.60 -13.55
N SER A 120 25.28 -5.98 -13.00
CA SER A 120 24.86 -4.62 -13.39
C SER A 120 23.88 -3.99 -12.39
N TRP A 121 24.21 -2.81 -11.90
CA TRP A 121 23.28 -1.99 -11.11
C TRP A 121 22.01 -1.62 -11.88
N SER A 122 22.12 -1.45 -13.19
CA SER A 122 20.95 -1.20 -14.06
C SER A 122 19.95 -2.35 -14.03
N ALA A 123 20.40 -3.59 -13.94
CA ALA A 123 19.55 -4.76 -13.83
C ALA A 123 18.83 -4.82 -12.46
N VAL A 124 19.49 -4.39 -11.39
CA VAL A 124 18.86 -4.27 -10.04
C VAL A 124 17.68 -3.30 -10.08
N PHE A 125 17.86 -2.10 -10.63
CA PHE A 125 16.76 -1.14 -10.76
C PHE A 125 15.61 -1.66 -11.62
N THR A 126 15.92 -2.36 -12.71
CA THR A 126 14.90 -3.00 -13.54
C THR A 126 14.12 -4.04 -12.77
N MET A 127 14.79 -4.89 -12.00
CA MET A 127 14.16 -5.88 -11.12
C MET A 127 13.22 -5.21 -10.10
N LEU A 128 13.67 -4.14 -9.45
CA LEU A 128 12.86 -3.40 -8.47
C LEU A 128 11.62 -2.75 -9.11
N MET A 129 11.77 -2.16 -10.30
CA MET A 129 10.63 -1.59 -11.04
C MET A 129 9.61 -2.66 -11.43
N VAL A 130 10.07 -3.80 -11.93
CA VAL A 130 9.19 -4.93 -12.27
C VAL A 130 8.48 -5.46 -11.03
N ALA A 131 9.19 -5.62 -9.92
CA ALA A 131 8.60 -6.06 -8.67
C ALA A 131 7.54 -5.07 -8.15
N ALA A 132 7.81 -3.76 -8.22
CA ALA A 132 6.84 -2.72 -7.85
C ALA A 132 5.60 -2.73 -8.75
N LEU A 133 5.76 -2.93 -10.05
CA LEU A 133 4.63 -3.06 -11.00
C LEU A 133 3.80 -4.32 -10.71
N ILE A 134 4.43 -5.46 -10.47
CA ILE A 134 3.72 -6.70 -10.11
C ILE A 134 2.93 -6.50 -8.81
N ALA A 135 3.55 -5.92 -7.80
CA ALA A 135 2.88 -5.61 -6.53
C ALA A 135 1.68 -4.65 -6.73
N GLY A 136 1.83 -3.61 -7.55
CA GLY A 136 0.75 -2.70 -7.92
C GLY A 136 -0.40 -3.42 -8.64
N LEU A 137 -0.10 -4.31 -9.58
CA LEU A 137 -1.10 -5.11 -10.29
C LEU A 137 -1.86 -6.06 -9.36
N LEU A 138 -1.17 -6.70 -8.41
CA LEU A 138 -1.81 -7.54 -7.40
C LEU A 138 -2.74 -6.72 -6.48
N LEU A 139 -2.30 -5.53 -6.07
CA LEU A 139 -3.10 -4.60 -5.29
C LEU A 139 -4.33 -4.07 -6.06
N THR A 140 -4.29 -4.02 -7.38
CA THR A 140 -5.43 -3.57 -8.19
C THR A 140 -6.68 -4.43 -7.97
N ARG A 141 -6.52 -5.72 -7.73
CA ARG A 141 -7.65 -6.60 -7.36
C ARG A 141 -8.32 -6.18 -6.05
N LEU A 142 -7.52 -5.82 -5.05
CA LEU A 142 -8.03 -5.29 -3.78
C LEU A 142 -8.71 -3.93 -3.98
N VAL A 143 -8.15 -3.08 -4.84
CA VAL A 143 -8.76 -1.78 -5.19
C VAL A 143 -10.14 -1.96 -5.79
N VAL A 144 -10.29 -2.89 -6.74
CA VAL A 144 -11.59 -3.18 -7.36
C VAL A 144 -12.60 -3.67 -6.32
N ALA A 145 -12.20 -4.53 -5.40
CA ALA A 145 -13.05 -5.01 -4.32
C ALA A 145 -13.46 -3.88 -3.37
N GLU A 146 -12.53 -3.00 -2.98
CA GLU A 146 -12.80 -1.84 -2.11
C GLU A 146 -13.76 -0.84 -2.77
N VAL A 147 -13.58 -0.55 -4.05
CA VAL A 147 -14.46 0.34 -4.83
C VAL A 147 -15.85 -0.27 -4.95
N ALA A 148 -15.96 -1.56 -5.24
CA ALA A 148 -17.25 -2.26 -5.34
C ALA A 148 -18.02 -2.19 -4.01
N ALA A 149 -17.35 -2.46 -2.88
CA ALA A 149 -17.95 -2.37 -1.55
C ALA A 149 -18.46 -0.95 -1.23
N LYS A 150 -17.68 0.09 -1.55
CA LYS A 150 -18.11 1.49 -1.36
C LYS A 150 -19.30 1.89 -2.22
N ILE A 151 -19.39 1.39 -3.44
CA ILE A 151 -20.53 1.64 -4.33
C ILE A 151 -21.79 1.00 -3.75
N GLU A 152 -21.69 -0.23 -3.23
CA GLU A 152 -22.84 -0.91 -2.59
C GLU A 152 -23.31 -0.17 -1.34
N GLU A 153 -22.39 0.26 -0.49
CA GLU A 153 -22.70 1.05 0.72
C GLU A 153 -23.41 2.36 0.36
N SER A 154 -22.91 3.07 -0.62
CA SER A 154 -23.52 4.31 -1.13
C SER A 154 -24.92 4.09 -1.70
N ARG A 155 -25.17 2.96 -2.38
CA ARG A 155 -26.49 2.58 -2.89
C ARG A 155 -27.48 2.24 -1.76
N SER A 156 -27.04 1.56 -0.72
CA SER A 156 -27.89 1.19 0.42
C SER A 156 -28.33 2.42 1.21
N GLN A 157 -27.42 3.39 1.42
CA GLN A 157 -27.73 4.65 2.10
C GLN A 157 -28.70 5.52 1.29
N GLY A 158 -28.53 5.60 -0.02
CA GLY A 158 -29.45 6.31 -0.92
C GLY A 158 -30.86 5.70 -0.96
N GLY A 159 -30.98 4.37 -0.86
CA GLY A 159 -32.25 3.65 -0.78
C GLY A 159 -33.00 3.84 0.53
N SER A 160 -32.30 3.99 1.65
CA SER A 160 -32.89 4.26 2.96
C SER A 160 -33.42 5.69 3.10
N ALA A 161 -32.71 6.66 2.54
CA ALA A 161 -33.14 8.06 2.57
C ALA A 161 -34.42 8.30 1.75
N SER A 162 -34.70 7.48 0.72
CA SER A 162 -35.90 7.57 -0.10
C SER A 162 -37.16 6.92 0.52
N ARG A 163 -37.00 6.14 1.60
CA ARG A 163 -38.12 5.41 2.24
C ARG A 163 -38.75 6.11 3.46
N SER A 164 -38.19 7.21 3.93
CA SER A 164 -38.57 7.83 5.21
C SER A 164 -39.72 8.88 5.20
N PRO A 165 -40.38 9.33 4.10
CA PRO A 165 -41.43 10.33 4.23
C PRO A 165 -42.89 9.81 4.22
N VAL A 166 -43.16 8.50 4.07
CA VAL A 166 -44.55 8.03 3.85
C VAL A 166 -45.24 7.48 5.11
N GLN A 167 -44.53 7.24 6.21
CA GLN A 167 -45.13 6.66 7.41
C GLN A 167 -45.49 7.66 8.53
N ALA A 168 -45.35 8.96 8.30
CA ALA A 168 -45.65 10.00 9.32
C ALA A 168 -47.02 10.70 9.13
N LEU A 169 -47.90 10.21 8.24
CA LEU A 169 -49.19 10.83 7.95
C LEU A 169 -50.40 9.94 8.23
N GLU A 170 -50.23 8.81 8.91
CA GLU A 170 -51.36 7.98 9.36
C GLU A 170 -51.29 7.72 10.88
N VAL A 171 -51.54 8.76 11.68
CA VAL A 171 -52.06 8.68 13.07
C VAL A 171 -52.94 9.88 13.33
#